data_7b1c8a330b528650d7f826933ce0911a
#
_entry.id   7b1c8a330b528650d7f826933ce0911a
#
_cell.length_a   1.000
_cell.length_b   1.000
_cell.length_c   1.000
_cell.angle_alpha   90.00
_cell.angle_beta   90.00
_cell.angle_gamma   90.00
#
_symmetry.space_group_name_H-M   'P 1'
#
loop_
_entity.id
_entity.type
_entity.pdbx_description
1 polymer ?
#
loop_
_entity_poly.entity_id
_entity_poly.type
_entity_poly.pdbx_seq_one_letter_code
_entity_poly.pdbx_strand_id
1 'polypeptide(L)' 'MIFAEELLNTLKKNKIYFYTGVPDSVLKDLSYYFDRLDRTKHVVAANEGSAISIGIGYYLSTKRIACVYLQNSG' A
#
# COMPACT_ATOMS: atom_id res chain seq x y z
N MET A 1 -15.76 -2.14 -4.05
CA MET A 1 -16.05 -0.77 -3.63
C MET A 1 -15.49 0.23 -4.63
N ILE A 2 -16.34 1.15 -5.09
CA ILE A 2 -15.95 2.11 -6.14
C ILE A 2 -14.79 3.01 -5.71
N PHE A 3 -14.82 3.46 -4.46
CA PHE A 3 -13.77 4.34 -3.95
C PHE A 3 -12.37 3.67 -4.01
N ALA A 4 -12.29 2.42 -3.61
CA ALA A 4 -11.02 1.70 -3.61
C ALA A 4 -10.51 1.50 -5.04
N GLU A 5 -11.38 1.17 -5.97
CA GLU A 5 -11.01 1.01 -7.37
C GLU A 5 -10.53 2.33 -7.96
N GLU A 6 -11.22 3.43 -7.68
CA GLU A 6 -10.83 4.75 -8.16
C GLU A 6 -9.49 5.16 -7.59
N LEU A 7 -9.25 4.89 -6.30
CA LEU A 7 -7.98 5.20 -5.66
C LEU A 7 -6.83 4.43 -6.32
N LEU A 8 -7.02 3.12 -6.51
CA LEU A 8 -5.99 2.30 -7.14
C LEU A 8 -5.69 2.75 -8.57
N ASN A 9 -6.73 3.11 -9.32
CA ASN A 9 -6.55 3.60 -10.68
C ASN A 9 -5.79 4.94 -10.69
N THR A 10 -6.09 5.82 -9.75
CA THR A 10 -5.38 7.09 -9.62
C THR A 10 -3.92 6.88 -9.29
N LEU A 11 -3.63 5.96 -8.36
CA LEU A 11 -2.25 5.62 -8.02
C LEU A 11 -1.49 5.07 -9.22
N LYS A 12 -2.12 4.19 -10.00
CA LYS A 12 -1.51 3.64 -11.20
C LYS A 12 -1.21 4.72 -12.24
N LYS A 13 -2.12 5.68 -12.41
CA LYS A 13 -1.90 6.81 -13.33
C LYS A 13 -0.69 7.63 -12.93
N ASN A 14 -0.38 7.67 -11.64
CA ASN A 14 0.77 8.38 -11.11
C ASN A 14 1.99 7.47 -10.95
N LYS A 15 1.96 6.30 -11.56
CA LYS A 15 3.06 5.33 -11.57
C LYS A 15 3.41 4.78 -10.18
N ILE A 16 2.40 4.64 -9.34
CA ILE A 16 2.54 4.04 -8.02
C ILE A 16 1.94 2.64 -8.09
N TYR A 17 2.79 1.62 -8.07
CA TYR A 17 2.39 0.22 -8.26
C TYR A 17 2.73 -0.68 -7.09
N PHE A 18 3.40 -0.16 -6.06
CA PHE A 18 3.82 -0.94 -4.91
C PHE A 18 3.12 -0.40 -3.66
N TYR A 19 2.57 -1.32 -2.86
CA TYR A 19 1.77 -0.98 -1.69
C TYR A 19 2.26 -1.75 -0.49
N THR A 20 2.38 -1.10 0.65
CA THR A 20 2.70 -1.76 1.90
C THR A 20 1.98 -1.06 3.04
N GLY A 21 1.71 -1.78 4.11
CA GLY A 21 1.04 -1.20 5.26
C GLY A 21 0.57 -2.25 6.23
N VAL A 22 -0.17 -1.81 7.25
CA VAL A 22 -0.72 -2.67 8.27
C VAL A 22 -2.23 -2.75 8.06
N PRO A 23 -2.78 -3.91 7.67
CA PRO A 23 -4.22 -4.03 7.44
C PRO A 23 -5.02 -3.87 8.75
N ASP A 24 -6.20 -3.28 8.64
CA ASP A 24 -7.13 -3.19 9.75
C ASP A 24 -8.56 -3.19 9.23
N SER A 25 -9.54 -3.15 10.14
CA SER A 25 -10.95 -3.21 9.77
C SER A 25 -11.42 -1.98 9.01
N VAL A 26 -10.80 -0.83 9.22
CA VAL A 26 -11.17 0.41 8.52
C VAL A 26 -10.75 0.35 7.07
N LEU A 27 -9.61 -0.30 6.79
CA LEU A 27 -9.08 -0.44 5.44
C LEU A 27 -9.47 -1.77 4.79
N LYS A 28 -10.51 -2.41 5.31
CA LYS A 28 -10.94 -3.74 4.88
C LYS A 28 -11.17 -3.83 3.36
N ASP A 29 -11.90 -2.88 2.79
CA ASP A 29 -12.20 -2.90 1.36
C ASP A 29 -10.96 -2.68 0.52
N LEU A 30 -10.08 -1.80 0.97
CA LEU A 30 -8.82 -1.55 0.29
C LEU A 30 -7.91 -2.77 0.36
N SER A 31 -7.85 -3.42 1.53
CA SER A 31 -7.07 -4.64 1.71
C SER A 31 -7.53 -5.74 0.76
N TYR A 32 -8.83 -5.84 0.50
CA TYR A 32 -9.36 -6.82 -0.44
C TYR A 32 -8.74 -6.65 -1.82
N TYR A 33 -8.62 -5.42 -2.29
CA TYR A 33 -8.01 -5.16 -3.59
C TYR A 33 -6.50 -5.36 -3.57
N PHE A 34 -5.83 -4.99 -2.48
CA PHE A 34 -4.40 -5.20 -2.34
C PHE A 34 -4.03 -6.67 -2.31
N ASP A 35 -4.82 -7.50 -1.64
CA ASP A 35 -4.56 -8.94 -1.54
C ASP A 35 -4.63 -9.64 -2.89
N ARG A 36 -5.29 -9.05 -3.86
CA ARG A 36 -5.37 -9.59 -5.23
C ARG A 36 -4.17 -9.21 -6.08
N LEU A 37 -3.29 -8.34 -5.56
CA LEU A 37 -2.08 -7.97 -6.26
C LEU A 37 -1.00 -9.03 -6.06
N ASP A 38 -0.06 -9.03 -6.98
CA ASP A 38 1.13 -9.88 -6.89
C ASP A 38 1.89 -9.57 -5.60
N ARG A 39 2.51 -10.58 -5.01
CA ARG A 39 3.33 -10.42 -3.79
C ARG A 39 4.46 -9.42 -3.96
N THR A 40 4.91 -9.22 -5.18
CA THR A 40 5.95 -8.23 -5.46
C THR A 40 5.42 -6.81 -5.47
N LYS A 41 4.10 -6.65 -5.42
CA LYS A 41 3.44 -5.35 -5.47
C LYS A 41 2.76 -4.97 -4.16
N HIS A 42 2.49 -5.94 -3.30
CA HIS A 42 1.85 -5.68 -2.01
C HIS A 42 2.50 -6.50 -0.90
N VAL A 43 3.00 -5.81 0.10
CA VAL A 43 3.66 -6.44 1.25
C VAL A 43 2.96 -5.98 2.52
N VAL A 44 2.48 -6.95 3.30
CA VAL A 44 1.86 -6.66 4.60
C VAL A 44 2.99 -6.47 5.62
N ALA A 45 2.94 -5.35 6.33
CA ALA A 45 3.94 -5.05 7.36
C ALA A 45 3.41 -5.42 8.74
N ALA A 46 4.33 -5.73 9.65
CA ALA A 46 3.98 -6.11 11.02
C ALA A 46 3.54 -4.91 11.86
N ASN A 47 4.04 -3.74 11.55
CA ASN A 47 3.69 -2.49 12.25
C ASN A 47 4.01 -1.30 11.35
N GLU A 48 3.60 -0.11 11.78
CA GLU A 48 3.74 1.11 11.00
C GLU A 48 5.19 1.46 10.70
N GLY A 49 6.09 1.28 11.67
CA GLY A 49 7.50 1.54 11.46
C GLY A 49 8.09 0.64 10.37
N SER A 50 7.71 -0.63 10.37
CA SER A 50 8.13 -1.56 9.33
C SER A 50 7.58 -1.17 7.97
N ALA A 51 6.32 -0.72 7.90
CA ALA A 51 5.72 -0.29 6.65
C ALA A 51 6.47 0.90 6.06
N ILE A 52 6.80 1.88 6.88
CA ILE A 52 7.56 3.05 6.43
C ILE A 52 8.94 2.63 5.94
N SER A 53 9.61 1.75 6.68
CA SER A 53 10.94 1.25 6.30
C SER A 53 10.91 0.51 4.96
N ILE A 54 9.88 -0.31 4.74
CA ILE A 54 9.70 -1.01 3.47
C ILE A 54 9.52 -0.01 2.32
N GLY A 55 8.69 1.02 2.54
CA GLY A 55 8.47 2.05 1.54
C GLY A 55 9.74 2.80 1.18
N ILE A 56 10.55 3.16 2.18
CA ILE A 56 11.83 3.83 1.99
C ILE A 56 12.79 2.92 1.22
N GLY A 57 12.88 1.64 1.62
CA GLY A 57 13.74 0.67 0.94
C GLY A 57 13.35 0.48 -0.52
N TYR A 58 12.05 0.44 -0.78
CA TYR A 58 11.55 0.34 -2.15
C TYR A 58 12.00 1.54 -3.00
N TYR A 59 11.87 2.75 -2.44
CA TYR A 59 12.30 3.95 -3.16
C TYR A 59 13.81 3.96 -3.40
N LEU A 60 14.59 3.62 -2.39
CA LEU A 60 16.05 3.60 -2.52
C LEU A 60 16.51 2.58 -3.56
N SER A 61 15.82 1.45 -3.64
CA SER A 61 16.19 0.37 -4.57
C SER A 61 15.75 0.64 -5.99
N THR A 62 14.55 1.20 -6.18
CA THR A 62 13.91 1.30 -7.49
C THR A 62 13.80 2.73 -8.01
N LYS A 63 13.95 3.72 -7.14
CA LYS A 63 13.65 5.13 -7.42
C LYS A 63 12.17 5.36 -7.72
N ARG A 64 11.31 4.43 -7.32
CA ARG A 64 9.86 4.53 -7.49
C ARG A 64 9.22 4.76 -6.13
N ILE A 65 8.09 5.45 -6.13
CA ILE A 65 7.37 5.79 -4.91
C ILE A 65 6.43 4.65 -4.54
N ALA A 66 6.42 4.28 -3.25
CA ALA A 66 5.49 3.31 -2.71
C ALA A 66 4.29 4.02 -2.10
N CYS A 67 3.15 3.34 -2.08
CA CYS A 67 2.00 3.77 -1.31
C CYS A 67 2.06 3.05 0.04
N VAL A 68 2.18 3.80 1.12
CA VAL A 68 2.19 3.24 2.47
C VAL A 68 0.87 3.60 3.14
N TYR A 69 0.09 2.59 3.52
CA TYR A 69 -1.18 2.82 4.18
C TYR A 69 -1.06 2.51 5.67
N LEU A 70 -1.56 3.41 6.48
CA LEU A 70 -1.46 3.31 7.93
C LEU A 70 -2.83 3.60 8.55
N GLN A 71 -3.10 2.98 9.68
CA GLN A 71 -4.28 3.30 10.47
C GLN A 71 -3.96 4.46 11.39
N ASN A 72 -4.81 5.47 11.37
CA ASN A 72 -4.73 6.54 12.34
C ASN A 72 -5.65 6.20 13.50
N SER A 73 -5.11 5.55 14.51
CA SER A 73 -5.86 5.13 15.70
C SER A 73 -5.78 6.13 16.85
N GLY A 74 -5.34 7.30 16.55
CA GLY A 74 -5.05 8.36 17.53
C GLY A 74 -6.15 8.75 18.48
#